data_298620bbf438eb687c3b8e1d286c7c2b
#
_entry.id   298620bbf438eb687c3b8e1d286c7c2b
#
_cell.length_a   1.000
_cell.length_b   1.000
_cell.length_c   1.000
_cell.angle_alpha   90.00
_cell.angle_beta   90.00
_cell.angle_gamma   90.00
#
_symmetry.space_group_name_H-M   'P 1'
#
loop_
_entity.id
_entity.type
_entity.pdbx_description
1 polymer ?
#
loop_
_entity_poly.entity_id
_entity_poly.type
_entity_poly.pdbx_seq_one_letter_code
_entity_poly.pdbx_strand_id
1 'polypeptide(L)'
;MNLARTIALSIVATVGGGGAVAGALEAWGASVDEPAVRDVAFSTVAECDLDTVTALASRHPGVRQFVVMATDAFDDVAGTVEVAVLTDGGEWRCRRGAQPAMFGRRGTRPLIERRSGDGTTPAGVFPLGEVTAWDGGTFSMFGNRPDPGALAPYRSVRPEDCWGATPNTSRYQHVIDRPGCSGPDEWLQSYGEAYSHAAVIGANLDPISGDEPGETPYAAAIFLHRTSYTAAGAGKATSGCVSLGYDDLVGTIRSIDPALAPHFAIGPRAWLRDSA
;
A
#
# COMPACT_ATOMS: atom_id res chain seq x y z
N MET A 1 53.72 -11.90 31.30
CA MET A 1 53.55 -11.11 32.56
C MET A 1 52.11 -10.71 32.63
N ASN A 2 51.31 -11.53 33.24
CA ASN A 2 50.52 -11.43 34.51
C ASN A 2 49.92 -10.04 34.72
N LEU A 3 48.59 -9.88 34.82
CA LEU A 3 47.82 -10.19 36.04
C LEU A 3 46.29 -10.21 35.73
N ALA A 4 45.66 -11.33 36.09
CA ALA A 4 44.22 -11.44 36.31
C ALA A 4 43.85 -10.80 37.66
N ARG A 5 42.70 -10.14 37.72
CA ARG A 5 42.04 -9.79 38.99
C ARG A 5 40.61 -10.30 39.01
N THR A 6 40.48 -11.35 39.77
CA THR A 6 39.23 -11.95 40.27
C THR A 6 38.67 -11.07 41.38
N ILE A 7 37.40 -10.74 41.35
CA ILE A 7 36.67 -10.12 42.46
C ILE A 7 35.57 -11.12 42.87
N ALA A 8 35.70 -11.63 44.08
CA ALA A 8 34.74 -12.53 44.72
C ALA A 8 33.55 -11.76 45.30
N LEU A 9 32.35 -12.28 45.10
CA LEU A 9 31.11 -11.78 45.66
C LEU A 9 30.78 -12.58 46.91
N SER A 10 30.72 -11.97 48.06
CA SER A 10 30.34 -12.56 49.34
C SER A 10 28.83 -12.51 49.51
N ILE A 11 28.24 -13.68 49.75
CA ILE A 11 26.83 -13.83 50.16
C ILE A 11 26.76 -13.79 51.66
N VAL A 12 25.94 -12.90 52.24
CA VAL A 12 25.56 -12.92 53.65
C VAL A 12 24.11 -13.41 53.73
N ALA A 13 23.91 -14.56 54.32
CA ALA A 13 22.61 -15.07 54.70
C ALA A 13 22.30 -14.66 56.15
N THR A 14 21.16 -14.04 56.38
CA THR A 14 20.58 -13.90 57.72
C THR A 14 19.25 -14.64 57.80
N VAL A 15 19.25 -15.66 58.66
CA VAL A 15 18.07 -16.41 59.10
C VAL A 15 17.48 -15.67 60.31
N GLY A 16 16.17 -15.54 60.35
CA GLY A 16 15.50 -15.04 61.56
C GLY A 16 13.98 -14.99 61.49
N GLY A 17 13.34 -15.96 62.14
CA GLY A 17 12.20 -15.74 62.99
C GLY A 17 10.79 -15.82 62.40
N GLY A 18 10.09 -16.89 62.81
CA GLY A 18 8.70 -17.27 62.51
C GLY A 18 7.63 -16.27 63.01
N GLY A 19 6.49 -16.38 62.38
CA GLY A 19 5.23 -15.72 62.78
C GLY A 19 4.12 -16.14 61.84
N ALA A 20 3.39 -17.20 62.23
CA ALA A 20 2.18 -17.62 61.54
C ALA A 20 1.07 -16.62 61.81
N VAL A 21 0.55 -15.96 60.77
CA VAL A 21 -0.72 -15.26 60.78
C VAL A 21 -1.60 -15.85 59.70
N ALA A 22 -2.63 -16.56 60.18
CA ALA A 22 -3.73 -17.01 59.32
C ALA A 22 -4.53 -15.73 58.91
N GLY A 23 -4.38 -15.33 57.65
CA GLY A 23 -5.16 -14.30 57.04
C GLY A 23 -6.11 -14.91 56.01
N ALA A 24 -7.41 -14.68 56.17
CA ALA A 24 -8.48 -15.12 55.35
C ALA A 24 -8.29 -14.69 53.90
N LEU A 25 -8.34 -15.66 52.98
CA LEU A 25 -8.49 -15.38 51.53
C LEU A 25 -9.94 -14.95 51.28
N GLU A 26 -10.18 -13.65 51.29
CA GLU A 26 -11.39 -13.10 50.68
C GLU A 26 -11.23 -13.19 49.16
N ALA A 27 -12.02 -14.09 48.57
CA ALA A 27 -12.19 -14.19 47.13
C ALA A 27 -12.91 -12.93 46.62
N TRP A 28 -12.17 -12.02 46.06
CA TRP A 28 -12.73 -10.96 45.24
C TRP A 28 -13.11 -11.56 43.88
N GLY A 29 -14.35 -12.02 43.78
CA GLY A 29 -15.02 -12.27 42.51
C GLY A 29 -15.38 -10.96 41.87
N ALA A 30 -14.45 -10.34 41.18
CA ALA A 30 -14.77 -9.32 40.21
C ALA A 30 -15.34 -10.03 38.97
N SER A 31 -16.66 -10.03 38.83
CA SER A 31 -17.29 -10.28 37.54
C SER A 31 -16.82 -9.20 36.58
N VAL A 32 -15.88 -9.52 35.69
CA VAL A 32 -15.64 -8.73 34.48
C VAL A 32 -16.91 -8.85 33.66
N ASP A 33 -17.73 -7.80 33.66
CA ASP A 33 -18.74 -7.63 32.65
C ASP A 33 -18.02 -7.68 31.30
N GLU A 34 -18.17 -8.80 30.59
CA GLU A 34 -17.84 -8.86 29.16
C GLU A 34 -18.62 -7.72 28.48
N PRO A 35 -17.91 -6.78 27.79
CA PRO A 35 -18.63 -5.77 27.05
C PRO A 35 -19.50 -6.51 26.03
N ALA A 36 -20.82 -6.32 26.14
CA ALA A 36 -21.78 -6.84 25.19
C ALA A 36 -21.26 -6.56 23.79
N VAL A 37 -21.00 -7.63 23.03
CA VAL A 37 -20.70 -7.55 21.60
C VAL A 37 -21.86 -6.79 20.99
N ARG A 38 -21.65 -5.49 20.75
CA ARG A 38 -22.61 -4.71 19.97
C ARG A 38 -22.68 -5.42 18.65
N ASP A 39 -23.87 -5.86 18.27
CA ASP A 39 -24.21 -6.23 16.91
C ASP A 39 -23.78 -5.05 16.02
N VAL A 40 -22.56 -5.13 15.51
CA VAL A 40 -22.11 -4.30 14.40
C VAL A 40 -22.97 -4.78 13.25
N ALA A 41 -24.01 -4.00 12.95
CA ALA A 41 -24.78 -4.20 11.74
C ALA A 41 -23.76 -4.41 10.62
N PHE A 42 -23.74 -5.62 10.04
CA PHE A 42 -22.94 -5.91 8.85
C PHE A 42 -23.39 -4.88 7.81
N SER A 43 -22.60 -3.81 7.67
CA SER A 43 -22.68 -2.95 6.50
C SER A 43 -22.56 -3.91 5.33
N THR A 44 -23.55 -3.92 4.47
CA THR A 44 -23.55 -4.72 3.24
C THR A 44 -22.21 -4.51 2.59
N VAL A 45 -21.37 -5.57 2.54
CA VAL A 45 -20.05 -5.51 1.91
C VAL A 45 -20.32 -5.02 0.51
N ALA A 46 -19.82 -3.84 0.15
CA ALA A 46 -19.99 -3.30 -1.18
C ALA A 46 -19.46 -4.35 -2.18
N GLU A 47 -20.27 -4.74 -3.13
CA GLU A 47 -19.92 -5.76 -4.12
C GLU A 47 -18.91 -5.20 -5.12
N CYS A 48 -18.21 -6.09 -5.83
CA CYS A 48 -17.38 -5.70 -6.97
C CYS A 48 -18.25 -5.59 -8.23
N ASP A 49 -17.88 -4.68 -9.14
CA ASP A 49 -18.44 -4.61 -10.49
C ASP A 49 -17.81 -5.70 -11.38
N LEU A 50 -18.36 -6.92 -11.29
CA LEU A 50 -17.87 -8.07 -12.04
C LEU A 50 -18.09 -7.94 -13.56
N ASP A 51 -18.99 -7.09 -14.02
CA ASP A 51 -19.17 -6.81 -15.44
C ASP A 51 -17.95 -6.06 -16.00
N THR A 52 -17.47 -5.03 -15.29
CA THR A 52 -16.21 -4.34 -15.64
C THR A 52 -15.03 -5.29 -15.57
N VAL A 53 -14.93 -6.13 -14.54
CA VAL A 53 -13.85 -7.13 -14.40
C VAL A 53 -13.87 -8.13 -15.57
N THR A 54 -15.03 -8.62 -15.96
CA THR A 54 -15.17 -9.57 -17.07
C THR A 54 -14.76 -8.92 -18.40
N ALA A 55 -15.15 -7.68 -18.63
CA ALA A 55 -14.75 -6.92 -19.81
C ALA A 55 -13.23 -6.71 -19.86
N LEU A 56 -12.60 -6.33 -18.75
CA LEU A 56 -11.14 -6.21 -18.63
C LEU A 56 -10.46 -7.56 -18.91
N ALA A 57 -10.93 -8.64 -18.31
CA ALA A 57 -10.35 -9.97 -18.46
C ALA A 57 -10.36 -10.46 -19.92
N SER A 58 -11.37 -10.08 -20.69
CA SER A 58 -11.45 -10.43 -22.11
C SER A 58 -10.34 -9.78 -22.96
N ARG A 59 -9.82 -8.63 -22.53
CA ARG A 59 -8.77 -7.87 -23.22
C ARG A 59 -7.37 -8.10 -22.64
N HIS A 60 -7.30 -8.58 -21.41
CA HIS A 60 -6.05 -8.83 -20.68
C HIS A 60 -5.92 -10.32 -20.32
N PRO A 61 -5.69 -11.21 -21.30
CA PRO A 61 -5.58 -12.63 -21.03
C PRO A 61 -4.36 -12.93 -20.15
N GLY A 62 -4.52 -13.83 -19.19
CA GLY A 62 -3.48 -14.21 -18.23
C GLY A 62 -3.55 -13.44 -16.90
N VAL A 63 -4.27 -12.34 -16.83
CA VAL A 63 -4.57 -11.67 -15.56
C VAL A 63 -5.60 -12.50 -14.78
N ARG A 64 -5.28 -12.82 -13.54
CA ARG A 64 -6.17 -13.59 -12.64
C ARG A 64 -6.62 -12.79 -11.42
N GLN A 65 -6.13 -11.55 -11.26
CA GLN A 65 -6.55 -10.62 -10.24
C GLN A 65 -6.57 -9.19 -10.77
N PHE A 66 -7.69 -8.51 -10.62
CA PHE A 66 -7.80 -7.07 -10.86
C PHE A 66 -7.99 -6.32 -9.54
N VAL A 67 -7.22 -5.25 -9.38
CA VAL A 67 -7.48 -4.17 -8.43
C VAL A 67 -8.09 -3.04 -9.26
N VAL A 68 -9.42 -2.96 -9.26
CA VAL A 68 -10.14 -1.96 -10.06
C VAL A 68 -10.22 -0.66 -9.26
N MET A 69 -9.66 0.41 -9.80
CA MET A 69 -9.58 1.75 -9.22
C MET A 69 -10.39 2.69 -10.10
N ALA A 70 -11.69 2.83 -9.79
CA ALA A 70 -12.65 3.44 -10.68
C ALA A 70 -13.18 4.76 -10.18
N THR A 71 -13.27 5.74 -11.11
CA THR A 71 -14.03 6.98 -10.97
C THR A 71 -15.28 6.93 -11.85
N ASP A 72 -16.20 7.89 -11.73
CA ASP A 72 -17.34 8.01 -12.65
C ASP A 72 -16.94 8.73 -13.94
N ALA A 73 -16.11 9.77 -13.82
CA ALA A 73 -15.58 10.55 -14.94
C ALA A 73 -14.06 10.78 -14.81
N PHE A 74 -13.42 11.22 -15.91
CA PHE A 74 -11.98 11.50 -15.92
C PHE A 74 -11.57 12.63 -14.96
N ASP A 75 -12.43 13.61 -14.72
CA ASP A 75 -12.14 14.76 -13.86
C ASP A 75 -12.44 14.49 -12.37
N ASP A 76 -12.98 13.31 -12.02
CA ASP A 76 -13.30 12.98 -10.64
C ASP A 76 -12.04 12.70 -9.84
N VAL A 77 -11.95 13.30 -8.66
CA VAL A 77 -10.86 13.15 -7.70
C VAL A 77 -11.18 12.12 -6.60
N ALA A 78 -12.39 11.60 -6.58
CA ALA A 78 -12.86 10.57 -5.68
C ALA A 78 -13.47 9.42 -6.50
N GLY A 79 -13.39 8.22 -5.95
CA GLY A 79 -13.93 7.02 -6.58
C GLY A 79 -13.83 5.84 -5.65
N THR A 80 -13.62 4.66 -6.19
CA THR A 80 -13.55 3.41 -5.41
C THR A 80 -12.38 2.53 -5.83
N VAL A 81 -11.95 1.68 -4.90
CA VAL A 81 -11.04 0.56 -5.16
C VAL A 81 -11.72 -0.73 -4.74
N GLU A 82 -11.68 -1.73 -5.60
CA GLU A 82 -12.21 -3.07 -5.34
C GLU A 82 -11.22 -4.13 -5.85
N VAL A 83 -11.28 -5.35 -5.30
CA VAL A 83 -10.39 -6.45 -5.70
C VAL A 83 -11.22 -7.65 -6.13
N ALA A 84 -11.03 -8.09 -7.35
CA ALA A 84 -11.64 -9.30 -7.89
C ALA A 84 -10.56 -10.33 -8.26
N VAL A 85 -10.89 -11.61 -8.12
CA VAL A 85 -10.00 -12.73 -8.40
C VAL A 85 -10.69 -13.76 -9.27
N LEU A 86 -9.93 -14.35 -10.19
CA LEU A 86 -10.36 -15.51 -10.97
C LEU A 86 -10.11 -16.77 -10.14
N THR A 87 -11.17 -17.52 -9.86
CA THR A 87 -11.06 -18.81 -9.16
C THR A 87 -10.48 -19.89 -10.09
N ASP A 88 -10.06 -21.00 -9.50
CA ASP A 88 -9.61 -22.16 -10.29
C ASP A 88 -10.74 -22.78 -11.14
N GLY A 89 -12.00 -22.52 -10.76
CA GLY A 89 -13.18 -22.88 -11.56
C GLY A 89 -13.45 -21.97 -12.75
N GLY A 90 -12.64 -20.93 -12.98
CA GLY A 90 -12.80 -19.99 -14.09
C GLY A 90 -13.86 -18.90 -13.86
N GLU A 91 -14.32 -18.70 -12.63
CA GLU A 91 -15.30 -17.66 -12.26
C GLU A 91 -14.60 -16.47 -11.59
N TRP A 92 -14.96 -15.26 -11.99
CA TRP A 92 -14.57 -14.05 -11.27
C TRP A 92 -15.38 -13.90 -9.99
N ARG A 93 -14.70 -13.62 -8.89
CA ARG A 93 -15.31 -13.38 -7.57
C ARG A 93 -14.76 -12.13 -6.92
N CYS A 94 -15.61 -11.42 -6.19
CA CYS A 94 -15.22 -10.29 -5.37
C CYS A 94 -14.42 -10.79 -4.16
N ARG A 95 -13.18 -10.35 -4.03
CA ARG A 95 -12.32 -10.59 -2.86
C ARG A 95 -12.42 -9.47 -1.84
N ARG A 96 -12.51 -8.23 -2.31
CA ARG A 96 -12.81 -7.03 -1.52
C ARG A 96 -13.74 -6.15 -2.32
N GLY A 97 -14.88 -5.80 -1.75
CA GLY A 97 -15.83 -4.89 -2.37
C GLY A 97 -15.31 -3.45 -2.43
N ALA A 98 -16.05 -2.59 -3.10
CA ALA A 98 -15.68 -1.21 -3.35
C ALA A 98 -15.43 -0.42 -2.06
N GLN A 99 -14.25 0.19 -1.96
CA GLN A 99 -13.80 1.04 -0.85
C GLN A 99 -13.58 2.47 -1.34
N PRO A 100 -13.95 3.51 -0.58
CA PRO A 100 -13.74 4.90 -0.98
C PRO A 100 -12.25 5.21 -1.20
N ALA A 101 -11.93 5.85 -2.32
CA ALA A 101 -10.57 6.17 -2.72
C ALA A 101 -10.43 7.61 -3.21
N MET A 102 -9.22 8.16 -3.10
CA MET A 102 -8.86 9.47 -3.67
C MET A 102 -7.86 9.27 -4.81
N PHE A 103 -8.01 10.06 -5.85
CA PHE A 103 -7.20 10.08 -7.06
C PHE A 103 -6.42 11.40 -7.19
N GLY A 104 -5.75 11.59 -8.30
CA GLY A 104 -5.06 12.83 -8.62
C GLY A 104 -5.97 14.06 -8.49
N ARG A 105 -5.40 15.20 -8.07
CA ARG A 105 -6.15 16.46 -7.89
C ARG A 105 -6.79 17.02 -9.16
N ARG A 106 -6.49 16.44 -10.31
CA ARG A 106 -7.11 16.70 -11.62
C ARG A 106 -7.72 15.43 -12.22
N GLY A 107 -8.13 14.49 -11.35
CA GLY A 107 -8.75 13.24 -11.77
C GLY A 107 -7.79 12.24 -12.39
N THR A 108 -8.25 11.53 -13.40
CA THR A 108 -7.50 10.51 -14.13
C THR A 108 -7.26 10.94 -15.58
N ARG A 109 -6.24 10.36 -16.24
CA ARG A 109 -5.96 10.61 -17.66
C ARG A 109 -5.30 9.39 -18.29
N PRO A 110 -5.63 9.02 -19.54
CA PRO A 110 -4.92 7.96 -20.24
C PRO A 110 -3.41 8.18 -20.18
N LEU A 111 -2.64 7.11 -19.89
CA LEU A 111 -1.19 7.22 -19.69
C LEU A 111 -0.50 7.92 -20.85
N ILE A 112 -0.91 7.63 -22.09
CA ILE A 112 -0.33 8.23 -23.31
C ILE A 112 -0.46 9.76 -23.38
N GLU A 113 -1.43 10.33 -22.68
CA GLU A 113 -1.69 11.77 -22.65
C GLU A 113 -1.12 12.46 -21.42
N ARG A 114 -0.62 11.66 -20.44
CA ARG A 114 -0.22 12.14 -19.14
C ARG A 114 1.21 12.65 -19.13
N ARG A 115 1.45 13.66 -18.28
CA ARG A 115 2.79 14.17 -17.93
C ARG A 115 2.99 14.16 -16.43
N SER A 116 4.22 13.90 -16.00
CA SER A 116 4.56 13.98 -14.57
C SER A 116 4.28 15.39 -14.03
N GLY A 117 3.74 15.45 -12.80
CA GLY A 117 3.39 16.71 -12.16
C GLY A 117 2.09 17.36 -12.68
N ASP A 118 1.40 16.79 -13.69
CA ASP A 118 0.13 17.33 -14.19
C ASP A 118 -1.03 17.14 -13.18
N GLY A 119 -0.83 16.35 -12.14
CA GLY A 119 -1.80 16.15 -11.06
C GLY A 119 -2.90 15.14 -11.39
N THR A 120 -2.75 14.36 -12.47
CA THR A 120 -3.68 13.30 -12.83
C THR A 120 -3.14 11.92 -12.40
N THR A 121 -4.02 10.99 -12.10
CA THR A 121 -3.68 9.57 -11.98
C THR A 121 -3.66 8.95 -13.37
N PRO A 122 -2.62 8.15 -13.75
CA PRO A 122 -2.60 7.48 -15.04
C PRO A 122 -3.77 6.49 -15.15
N ALA A 123 -4.57 6.63 -16.21
CA ALA A 123 -5.61 5.67 -16.56
C ALA A 123 -5.03 4.62 -17.52
N GLY A 124 -5.37 3.35 -17.26
CA GLY A 124 -4.87 2.20 -17.99
C GLY A 124 -4.97 0.92 -17.16
N VAL A 125 -4.40 -0.15 -17.69
CA VAL A 125 -4.26 -1.43 -16.98
C VAL A 125 -2.76 -1.72 -16.81
N PHE A 126 -2.30 -1.75 -15.56
CA PHE A 126 -0.89 -1.82 -15.19
C PHE A 126 -0.62 -3.02 -14.27
N PRO A 127 0.50 -3.73 -14.44
CA PRO A 127 0.85 -4.81 -13.53
C PRO A 127 1.18 -4.28 -12.12
N LEU A 128 1.20 -5.18 -11.14
CA LEU A 128 1.91 -4.91 -9.90
C LEU A 128 3.40 -4.69 -10.25
N GLY A 129 3.91 -3.50 -9.94
CA GLY A 129 5.27 -3.14 -10.29
C GLY A 129 6.30 -3.87 -9.43
N GLU A 130 7.40 -4.29 -10.03
CA GLU A 130 8.57 -4.77 -9.31
C GLU A 130 9.70 -3.77 -9.48
N VAL A 131 10.35 -3.39 -8.41
CA VAL A 131 11.37 -2.33 -8.37
C VAL A 131 12.61 -2.80 -7.64
N THR A 132 13.77 -2.42 -8.16
CA THR A 132 15.06 -2.69 -7.54
C THR A 132 15.48 -1.52 -6.65
N ALA A 133 16.01 -1.84 -5.47
CA ALA A 133 16.60 -0.87 -4.56
C ALA A 133 18.13 -0.85 -4.65
N TRP A 134 18.74 0.22 -4.15
CA TRP A 134 20.20 0.45 -4.15
C TRP A 134 21.01 -0.67 -3.48
N ASP A 135 20.39 -1.45 -2.59
CA ASP A 135 20.99 -2.61 -1.92
C ASP A 135 20.82 -3.93 -2.70
N GLY A 136 20.28 -3.85 -3.91
CA GLY A 136 20.02 -5.00 -4.80
C GLY A 136 18.75 -5.80 -4.47
N GLY A 137 18.02 -5.42 -3.45
CA GLY A 137 16.72 -6.04 -3.14
C GLY A 137 15.63 -5.60 -4.11
N THR A 138 14.74 -6.52 -4.49
CA THR A 138 13.55 -6.22 -5.28
C THR A 138 12.29 -6.27 -4.41
N PHE A 139 11.30 -5.46 -4.75
CA PHE A 139 10.02 -5.42 -4.03
C PHE A 139 8.91 -4.86 -4.92
N SER A 140 7.68 -5.16 -4.53
CA SER A 140 6.46 -4.62 -5.17
C SER A 140 5.63 -3.80 -4.20
N MET A 141 5.91 -3.93 -2.92
CA MET A 141 5.23 -3.22 -1.84
C MET A 141 6.25 -2.66 -0.87
N PHE A 142 5.91 -1.55 -0.23
CA PHE A 142 6.79 -0.93 0.75
C PHE A 142 6.01 -0.14 1.81
N GLY A 143 6.68 0.28 2.87
CA GLY A 143 6.09 1.19 3.85
C GLY A 143 6.98 1.52 5.03
N ASN A 144 6.62 2.61 5.71
CA ASN A 144 7.23 3.02 6.97
C ASN A 144 6.84 2.11 8.14
N ARG A 145 5.89 1.19 7.92
CA ARG A 145 5.48 0.14 8.87
C ARG A 145 5.70 -1.22 8.23
N PRO A 146 6.28 -2.20 8.96
CA PRO A 146 6.39 -3.56 8.49
C PRO A 146 5.01 -4.19 8.24
N ASP A 147 4.88 -4.98 7.18
CA ASP A 147 3.67 -5.77 6.96
C ASP A 147 4.00 -7.24 6.67
N PRO A 148 4.04 -8.09 7.71
CA PRO A 148 4.28 -9.53 7.54
C PRO A 148 3.11 -10.25 6.87
N GLY A 149 1.96 -9.60 6.69
CA GLY A 149 0.79 -10.15 6.00
C GLY A 149 0.76 -9.87 4.50
N ALA A 150 1.67 -9.06 3.97
CA ALA A 150 1.80 -8.84 2.53
C ALA A 150 2.24 -10.14 1.83
N LEU A 151 1.58 -10.48 0.71
CA LEU A 151 1.89 -11.67 -0.08
C LEU A 151 3.00 -11.40 -1.12
N ALA A 152 3.12 -10.15 -1.58
CA ALA A 152 4.18 -9.71 -2.48
C ALA A 152 5.45 -9.31 -1.70
N PRO A 153 6.63 -9.30 -2.36
CA PRO A 153 7.86 -8.80 -1.75
C PRO A 153 7.67 -7.40 -1.18
N TYR A 154 7.92 -7.25 0.12
CA TYR A 154 7.67 -6.02 0.88
C TYR A 154 8.96 -5.42 1.43
N ARG A 155 9.19 -4.12 1.18
CA ARG A 155 10.32 -3.38 1.71
C ARG A 155 9.88 -2.48 2.86
N SER A 156 10.41 -2.71 4.06
CA SER A 156 10.35 -1.69 5.11
C SER A 156 11.23 -0.52 4.70
N VAL A 157 10.65 0.69 4.61
CA VAL A 157 11.36 1.91 4.22
C VAL A 157 12.48 2.21 5.21
N ARG A 158 13.67 2.50 4.69
CA ARG A 158 14.84 2.90 5.44
C ARG A 158 15.07 4.41 5.32
N PRO A 159 15.84 5.03 6.24
CA PRO A 159 16.17 6.45 6.17
C PRO A 159 16.88 6.87 4.88
N GLU A 160 17.55 5.93 4.23
CA GLU A 160 18.32 6.13 2.99
C GLU A 160 17.47 5.98 1.73
N ASP A 161 16.24 5.43 1.82
CA ASP A 161 15.46 5.12 0.64
C ASP A 161 14.88 6.36 -0.03
N CYS A 162 15.26 6.57 -1.29
CA CYS A 162 14.77 7.63 -2.15
C CYS A 162 14.30 7.04 -3.49
N TRP A 163 13.06 7.31 -3.86
CA TRP A 163 12.53 6.90 -5.17
C TRP A 163 13.03 7.83 -6.25
N GLY A 164 13.76 7.30 -7.22
CA GLY A 164 14.24 8.07 -8.36
C GLY A 164 13.11 8.40 -9.33
N ALA A 165 12.80 9.67 -9.47
CA ALA A 165 11.78 10.18 -10.38
C ALA A 165 12.35 11.08 -11.49
N THR A 166 13.69 11.18 -11.57
CA THR A 166 14.37 11.96 -12.60
C THR A 166 14.46 11.14 -13.90
N PRO A 167 13.77 11.56 -14.99
CA PRO A 167 13.77 10.83 -16.24
C PRO A 167 15.16 10.78 -16.89
N ASN A 168 15.36 9.84 -17.82
CA ASN A 168 16.58 9.62 -18.57
C ASN A 168 17.83 9.40 -17.70
N THR A 169 17.64 8.84 -16.52
CA THR A 169 18.72 8.44 -15.62
C THR A 169 18.58 6.96 -15.27
N SER A 170 19.70 6.30 -14.99
CA SER A 170 19.71 4.91 -14.53
C SER A 170 19.00 4.69 -13.18
N ARG A 171 18.62 5.75 -12.50
CA ARG A 171 17.90 5.74 -11.22
C ARG A 171 16.40 5.92 -11.37
N TYR A 172 15.90 6.23 -12.58
CA TYR A 172 14.48 6.41 -12.81
C TYR A 172 13.69 5.15 -12.45
N GLN A 173 12.63 5.32 -11.63
CA GLN A 173 11.77 4.25 -11.14
C GLN A 173 12.51 3.14 -10.34
N HIS A 174 13.68 3.47 -9.75
CA HIS A 174 14.38 2.63 -8.80
C HIS A 174 14.45 3.32 -7.43
N VAL A 175 14.67 2.55 -6.37
CA VAL A 175 15.02 3.14 -5.08
C VAL A 175 16.55 3.31 -5.02
N ILE A 176 16.98 4.56 -4.90
CA ILE A 176 18.37 4.97 -4.82
C ILE A 176 18.75 5.32 -3.38
N ASP A 177 20.03 5.36 -3.09
CA ASP A 177 20.55 5.82 -1.81
C ASP A 177 20.33 7.35 -1.67
N ARG A 178 19.87 7.80 -0.51
CA ARG A 178 19.47 9.18 -0.21
C ARG A 178 20.46 10.27 -0.60
N PRO A 179 21.78 10.13 -0.45
CA PRO A 179 22.74 11.13 -0.93
C PRO A 179 22.58 11.48 -2.42
N GLY A 180 22.02 10.54 -3.21
CA GLY A 180 21.70 10.78 -4.61
C GLY A 180 20.32 11.43 -4.86
N CYS A 181 19.50 11.60 -3.82
CA CYS A 181 18.14 12.13 -3.92
C CYS A 181 18.14 13.62 -4.28
N SER A 182 17.56 13.98 -5.40
CA SER A 182 17.56 15.38 -5.90
C SER A 182 16.41 15.64 -6.87
N GLY A 183 16.04 16.90 -7.01
CA GLY A 183 15.01 17.32 -7.95
C GLY A 183 13.65 16.70 -7.67
N PRO A 184 13.04 15.97 -8.62
CA PRO A 184 11.73 15.36 -8.44
C PRO A 184 11.74 14.06 -7.64
N ASP A 185 12.92 13.55 -7.24
CA ASP A 185 13.06 12.30 -6.51
C ASP A 185 12.35 12.39 -5.14
N GLU A 186 11.79 11.26 -4.67
CA GLU A 186 11.00 11.21 -3.45
C GLU A 186 11.74 10.49 -2.31
N TRP A 187 12.16 11.24 -1.28
CA TRP A 187 12.65 10.63 -0.06
C TRP A 187 11.49 9.95 0.70
N LEU A 188 11.41 8.62 0.57
CA LEU A 188 10.24 7.85 0.98
C LEU A 188 9.87 8.03 2.46
N GLN A 189 10.86 8.12 3.36
CA GLN A 189 10.59 8.30 4.79
C GLN A 189 9.90 9.63 5.10
N SER A 190 10.12 10.68 4.30
CA SER A 190 9.53 12.01 4.54
C SER A 190 8.02 12.07 4.39
N TYR A 191 7.43 11.10 3.72
CA TYR A 191 5.98 11.00 3.52
C TYR A 191 5.23 10.42 4.73
N GLY A 192 5.97 9.93 5.74
CA GLY A 192 5.41 9.51 7.03
C GLY A 192 4.23 8.55 6.90
N GLU A 193 3.08 8.94 7.45
CA GLU A 193 1.88 8.11 7.46
C GLU A 193 1.26 7.88 6.08
N ALA A 194 1.47 8.76 5.11
CA ALA A 194 0.98 8.53 3.74
C ALA A 194 1.61 7.27 3.14
N TYR A 195 2.89 7.02 3.42
CA TYR A 195 3.58 5.81 3.01
C TYR A 195 3.73 4.82 4.17
N SER A 196 2.74 4.76 5.10
CA SER A 196 2.69 3.68 6.10
C SER A 196 2.70 2.30 5.44
N HIS A 197 1.97 2.14 4.35
CA HIS A 197 1.95 1.01 3.43
C HIS A 197 1.73 1.54 2.02
N ALA A 198 2.36 0.90 1.04
CA ALA A 198 2.18 1.23 -0.38
C ALA A 198 2.38 0.01 -1.27
N ALA A 199 1.69 -0.01 -2.41
CA ALA A 199 1.93 -0.96 -3.49
C ALA A 199 2.33 -0.18 -4.76
N VAL A 200 3.31 -0.69 -5.49
CA VAL A 200 3.82 -0.07 -6.71
C VAL A 200 2.86 -0.36 -7.86
N ILE A 201 2.29 0.67 -8.44
CA ILE A 201 1.51 0.56 -9.69
C ILE A 201 2.51 0.62 -10.85
N GLY A 202 2.54 -0.42 -11.69
CA GLY A 202 3.52 -0.58 -12.76
C GLY A 202 3.32 0.35 -13.96
N ALA A 203 2.81 1.57 -13.71
CA ALA A 203 2.65 2.58 -14.74
C ALA A 203 4.00 3.18 -15.12
N ASN A 204 4.38 3.02 -16.39
CA ASN A 204 5.61 3.60 -16.96
C ASN A 204 6.89 3.25 -16.16
N LEU A 205 7.02 2.00 -15.72
CA LEU A 205 8.25 1.51 -15.07
C LEU A 205 9.38 1.25 -16.07
N ASP A 206 9.06 1.12 -17.36
CA ASP A 206 10.06 1.02 -18.41
C ASP A 206 10.68 2.41 -18.65
N PRO A 207 11.99 2.58 -18.34
CA PRO A 207 12.65 3.88 -18.46
C PRO A 207 12.87 4.34 -19.91
N ILE A 208 12.51 3.54 -20.89
CA ILE A 208 12.76 3.80 -22.31
C ILE A 208 11.58 4.48 -22.98
N SER A 209 10.37 4.34 -22.42
CA SER A 209 9.13 4.82 -23.06
C SER A 209 8.70 6.17 -22.53
N GLY A 210 8.92 7.26 -23.29
CA GLY A 210 8.33 8.56 -23.05
C GLY A 210 8.82 9.26 -21.77
N ASP A 211 10.05 9.03 -21.35
CA ASP A 211 10.60 9.55 -20.11
C ASP A 211 11.35 10.87 -20.29
N GLU A 212 11.35 11.44 -21.48
CA GLU A 212 11.91 12.76 -21.72
C GLU A 212 11.09 13.84 -21.03
N PRO A 213 11.71 14.83 -20.36
CA PRO A 213 10.99 15.93 -19.77
C PRO A 213 10.12 16.66 -20.78
N GLY A 214 8.80 16.70 -20.48
CA GLY A 214 7.82 17.37 -21.36
C GLY A 214 7.22 16.48 -22.45
N GLU A 215 7.69 15.26 -22.63
CA GLU A 215 7.07 14.26 -23.50
C GLU A 215 6.04 13.40 -22.75
N THR A 216 5.15 12.79 -23.50
CA THR A 216 4.19 11.81 -23.00
C THR A 216 4.51 10.43 -23.57
N PRO A 217 4.23 9.33 -22.86
CA PRO A 217 3.73 9.27 -21.48
C PRO A 217 4.83 9.54 -20.45
N TYR A 218 4.48 10.22 -19.37
CA TYR A 218 5.38 10.41 -18.24
C TYR A 218 4.64 10.20 -16.92
N ALA A 219 5.03 9.17 -16.19
CA ALA A 219 4.49 8.85 -14.88
C ALA A 219 5.61 8.29 -14.00
N ALA A 220 5.92 8.94 -12.89
CA ALA A 220 6.90 8.46 -11.92
C ALA A 220 6.26 8.36 -10.54
N ALA A 221 6.70 7.40 -9.72
CA ALA A 221 6.27 7.23 -8.34
C ALA A 221 4.73 7.11 -8.21
N ILE A 222 4.12 6.22 -8.99
CA ILE A 222 2.68 5.97 -8.93
C ILE A 222 2.41 4.78 -8.00
N PHE A 223 1.74 5.07 -6.88
CA PHE A 223 1.48 4.09 -5.83
C PHE A 223 0.01 4.05 -5.43
N LEU A 224 -0.42 2.90 -4.90
CA LEU A 224 -1.55 2.80 -4.01
C LEU A 224 -1.02 3.01 -2.58
N HIS A 225 -1.51 4.03 -1.86
CA HIS A 225 -1.00 4.38 -0.53
C HIS A 225 -2.10 4.89 0.41
N ARG A 226 -1.75 5.29 1.64
CA ARG A 226 -2.71 5.79 2.62
C ARG A 226 -3.18 7.20 2.30
N THR A 227 -4.51 7.42 2.41
CA THR A 227 -5.12 8.74 2.28
C THR A 227 -4.61 9.70 3.36
N SER A 228 -4.21 10.89 2.94
CA SER A 228 -4.03 12.05 3.80
C SER A 228 -5.34 12.79 3.95
N TYR A 229 -5.60 13.35 5.14
CA TYR A 229 -6.85 14.03 5.43
C TYR A 229 -6.65 15.54 5.68
N THR A 230 -7.68 16.32 5.41
CA THR A 230 -7.75 17.72 5.82
C THR A 230 -8.03 17.81 7.33
N ALA A 231 -7.89 19.00 7.91
CA ALA A 231 -8.28 19.23 9.31
C ALA A 231 -9.77 18.97 9.56
N ALA A 232 -10.62 19.04 8.53
CA ALA A 232 -12.04 18.73 8.59
C ALA A 232 -12.35 17.23 8.40
N GLY A 233 -11.33 16.37 8.24
CA GLY A 233 -11.49 14.93 8.06
C GLY A 233 -11.81 14.48 6.64
N ALA A 234 -11.84 15.37 5.65
CA ALA A 234 -12.03 15.00 4.25
C ALA A 234 -10.74 14.44 3.64
N GLY A 235 -10.84 13.40 2.81
CA GLY A 235 -9.71 12.86 2.06
C GLY A 235 -9.13 13.91 1.11
N LYS A 236 -7.81 13.99 1.02
CA LYS A 236 -7.10 14.86 0.08
C LYS A 236 -6.84 14.11 -1.22
N ALA A 237 -7.11 14.78 -2.34
CA ALA A 237 -6.67 14.32 -3.65
C ALA A 237 -5.13 14.24 -3.68
N THR A 238 -4.60 13.32 -4.50
CA THR A 238 -3.18 13.05 -4.61
C THR A 238 -2.50 13.88 -5.71
N SER A 239 -1.22 13.68 -5.92
CA SER A 239 -0.49 14.25 -7.06
C SER A 239 -0.49 13.35 -8.30
N GLY A 240 -1.08 12.13 -8.17
CA GLY A 240 -1.13 11.15 -9.26
C GLY A 240 -1.30 9.71 -8.76
N CYS A 241 -1.02 9.45 -7.49
CA CYS A 241 -1.26 8.16 -6.85
C CYS A 241 -2.76 7.88 -6.65
N VAL A 242 -3.09 6.68 -6.20
CA VAL A 242 -4.41 6.34 -5.63
C VAL A 242 -4.25 6.13 -4.14
N SER A 243 -5.20 6.61 -3.34
CA SER A 243 -5.10 6.44 -1.89
C SER A 243 -6.39 5.95 -1.24
N LEU A 244 -6.25 5.13 -0.19
CA LEU A 244 -7.30 4.52 0.61
C LEU A 244 -7.18 4.89 2.08
N GLY A 245 -8.28 4.83 2.82
CA GLY A 245 -8.25 4.79 4.28
C GLY A 245 -7.32 3.68 4.79
N TYR A 246 -6.78 3.83 6.00
CA TYR A 246 -5.73 2.93 6.51
C TYR A 246 -6.14 1.45 6.51
N ASP A 247 -7.29 1.12 7.08
CA ASP A 247 -7.74 -0.28 7.19
C ASP A 247 -8.08 -0.88 5.82
N ASP A 248 -8.65 -0.07 4.93
CA ASP A 248 -8.96 -0.47 3.55
C ASP A 248 -7.67 -0.69 2.75
N LEU A 249 -6.68 0.19 2.92
CA LEU A 249 -5.38 0.04 2.29
C LEU A 249 -4.68 -1.25 2.71
N VAL A 250 -4.56 -1.48 4.02
CA VAL A 250 -3.89 -2.70 4.55
C VAL A 250 -4.61 -3.96 4.07
N GLY A 251 -5.94 -3.96 4.15
CA GLY A 251 -6.74 -5.08 3.64
C GLY A 251 -6.59 -5.30 2.15
N THR A 252 -6.50 -4.23 1.34
CA THR A 252 -6.27 -4.31 -0.11
C THR A 252 -4.88 -4.84 -0.41
N ILE A 253 -3.83 -4.29 0.19
CA ILE A 253 -2.44 -4.73 0.00
C ILE A 253 -2.28 -6.22 0.33
N ARG A 254 -2.83 -6.69 1.44
CA ARG A 254 -2.79 -8.10 1.84
C ARG A 254 -3.64 -9.03 0.97
N SER A 255 -4.52 -8.49 0.15
CA SER A 255 -5.31 -9.26 -0.81
C SER A 255 -4.66 -9.37 -2.19
N ILE A 256 -3.62 -8.59 -2.49
CA ILE A 256 -2.89 -8.65 -3.76
C ILE A 256 -1.93 -9.84 -3.71
N ASP A 257 -2.16 -10.80 -4.60
CA ASP A 257 -1.40 -12.05 -4.68
C ASP A 257 -0.60 -12.11 -5.99
N PRO A 258 0.74 -12.04 -5.94
CA PRO A 258 1.59 -12.11 -7.12
C PRO A 258 1.37 -13.36 -7.98
N ALA A 259 0.96 -14.48 -7.37
CA ALA A 259 0.69 -15.72 -8.10
C ALA A 259 -0.52 -15.62 -9.05
N LEU A 260 -1.34 -14.58 -8.88
CA LEU A 260 -2.52 -14.32 -9.71
C LEU A 260 -2.26 -13.28 -10.82
N ALA A 261 -0.99 -12.91 -11.07
CA ALA A 261 -0.63 -11.86 -12.03
C ALA A 261 -1.49 -10.59 -11.84
N PRO A 262 -1.46 -9.95 -10.66
CA PRO A 262 -2.35 -8.84 -10.32
C PRO A 262 -2.11 -7.63 -11.21
N HIS A 263 -3.21 -7.02 -11.69
CA HIS A 263 -3.17 -5.77 -12.44
C HIS A 263 -4.09 -4.72 -11.80
N PHE A 264 -3.63 -3.48 -11.84
CA PHE A 264 -4.39 -2.29 -11.46
C PHE A 264 -5.10 -1.76 -12.69
N ALA A 265 -6.43 -1.75 -12.69
CA ALA A 265 -7.24 -1.15 -13.74
C ALA A 265 -7.75 0.21 -13.25
N ILE A 266 -7.26 1.31 -13.83
CA ILE A 266 -7.44 2.69 -13.33
C ILE A 266 -8.14 3.54 -14.37
N GLY A 267 -9.20 4.22 -13.99
CA GLY A 267 -9.92 5.18 -14.85
C GLY A 267 -11.42 5.22 -14.61
N PRO A 268 -12.16 5.97 -15.43
CA PRO A 268 -13.62 5.95 -15.35
C PRO A 268 -14.19 4.56 -15.62
N ARG A 269 -15.17 4.14 -14.83
CA ARG A 269 -15.73 2.79 -14.89
C ARG A 269 -16.23 2.42 -16.29
N ALA A 270 -16.96 3.32 -16.94
CA ALA A 270 -17.42 3.11 -18.30
C ALA A 270 -16.25 2.93 -19.29
N TRP A 271 -15.22 3.76 -19.17
CA TRP A 271 -14.03 3.67 -20.01
C TRP A 271 -13.24 2.37 -19.77
N LEU A 272 -13.11 1.94 -18.51
CA LEU A 272 -12.49 0.66 -18.16
C LEU A 272 -13.22 -0.52 -18.80
N ARG A 273 -14.55 -0.47 -18.83
CA ARG A 273 -15.35 -1.52 -19.44
C ARG A 273 -15.24 -1.56 -20.96
N ASP A 274 -15.15 -0.41 -21.60
CA ASP A 274 -15.30 -0.30 -23.04
C ASP A 274 -13.97 -0.17 -23.80
N SER A 275 -12.90 0.35 -23.17
CA SER A 275 -11.71 0.82 -23.88
C SER A 275 -10.36 0.45 -23.26
N ALA A 276 -10.28 0.14 -21.98
CA ALA A 276 -9.01 -0.12 -21.28
C ALA A 276 -8.47 -1.54 -21.49
#